data_23af5d502577dc218ce06be2cfd2794c
#
_entry.id   23af5d502577dc218ce06be2cfd2794c
#
_cell.length_a   1.000
_cell.length_b   1.000
_cell.length_c   1.000
_cell.angle_alpha   90.00
_cell.angle_beta   90.00
_cell.angle_gamma   90.00
#
_symmetry.space_group_name_H-M   'P 1'
#
loop_
_entity.id
_entity.type
_entity.pdbx_description
1 polymer ?
#
loop_
_entity_poly.entity_id
_entity_poly.type
_entity_poly.pdbx_seq_one_letter_code
_entity_poly.pdbx_strand_id
1 'polypeptide(L)'
;MKPIKLSHRSPMRILAITLTTGLLLTACATHLPQPVTGYTCCNLHPDAGWISSANMLGGAIIPAGQPVMVDTMKRDRYLYGTMGSDYITLRDDTARSKDDVLRWTRQIVVPTDPRVALARWSPEVQKAVYSGKVLVGMTRAQVLMSLSYPSPNDTKDLGASTWRYWTIQEDEPVDVRFGADGLVSGFAGKPSAVRAVEFRG
;
A
#
# COMPACT_ATOMS: atom_id res chain seq x y z
N MET A 1 -91.97 -24.22 20.65
CA MET A 1 -91.33 -23.52 19.56
C MET A 1 -90.09 -22.82 20.14
N LYS A 2 -88.86 -23.29 19.82
CA LYS A 2 -87.61 -22.71 20.29
C LYS A 2 -86.98 -21.92 19.15
N PRO A 3 -86.45 -20.67 19.37
CA PRO A 3 -85.77 -19.92 18.32
C PRO A 3 -84.35 -20.40 18.14
N ILE A 4 -83.92 -20.44 16.88
CA ILE A 4 -82.60 -20.82 16.39
C ILE A 4 -81.61 -19.66 16.61
N LYS A 5 -80.51 -19.91 17.32
CA LYS A 5 -79.39 -18.96 17.48
C LYS A 5 -78.52 -18.93 16.19
N LEU A 6 -78.45 -17.77 15.54
CA LEU A 6 -77.48 -17.55 14.48
C LEU A 6 -76.07 -17.37 15.09
N SER A 7 -75.14 -18.16 14.61
CA SER A 7 -73.72 -18.07 14.92
C SER A 7 -73.07 -16.93 14.15
N HIS A 8 -72.51 -15.96 14.86
CA HIS A 8 -71.66 -14.91 14.30
C HIS A 8 -70.30 -15.53 13.88
N ARG A 9 -70.03 -15.51 12.59
CA ARG A 9 -68.69 -15.82 12.05
C ARG A 9 -67.87 -14.52 12.12
N SER A 10 -66.76 -14.57 12.88
CA SER A 10 -65.74 -13.55 12.92
C SER A 10 -64.96 -13.47 11.60
N PRO A 11 -64.65 -12.28 11.07
CA PRO A 11 -63.81 -12.17 9.89
C PRO A 11 -62.33 -12.47 10.25
N MET A 12 -61.77 -13.41 9.54
CA MET A 12 -60.37 -13.80 9.60
C MET A 12 -59.51 -12.65 9.02
N ARG A 13 -58.77 -11.94 9.90
CA ARG A 13 -57.84 -10.90 9.47
C ARG A 13 -56.61 -11.58 8.82
N ILE A 14 -56.51 -11.43 7.51
CA ILE A 14 -55.32 -11.85 6.75
C ILE A 14 -54.20 -10.82 7.07
N LEU A 15 -53.21 -11.27 7.85
CA LEU A 15 -52.02 -10.49 8.13
C LEU A 15 -51.12 -10.58 6.89
N ALA A 16 -51.07 -9.52 6.08
CA ALA A 16 -50.15 -9.41 4.95
C ALA A 16 -48.77 -9.19 5.50
N ILE A 17 -47.94 -10.24 5.48
CA ILE A 17 -46.49 -10.14 5.78
C ILE A 17 -45.82 -9.59 4.53
N THR A 18 -45.53 -8.30 4.53
CA THR A 18 -44.69 -7.65 3.53
C THR A 18 -43.23 -8.10 3.77
N LEU A 19 -42.77 -9.04 2.95
CA LEU A 19 -41.38 -9.48 2.90
C LEU A 19 -40.56 -8.36 2.26
N THR A 20 -39.95 -7.50 3.07
CA THR A 20 -38.97 -6.51 2.60
C THR A 20 -37.69 -7.24 2.23
N THR A 21 -37.54 -7.53 0.95
CA THR A 21 -36.30 -8.07 0.37
C THR A 21 -35.22 -6.96 0.46
N GLY A 22 -34.43 -6.99 1.55
CA GLY A 22 -33.26 -6.13 1.66
C GLY A 22 -32.27 -6.50 0.56
N LEU A 23 -32.10 -5.61 -0.40
CA LEU A 23 -31.06 -5.68 -1.42
C LEU A 23 -29.72 -5.52 -0.70
N LEU A 24 -29.07 -6.62 -0.33
CA LEU A 24 -27.68 -6.63 0.09
C LEU A 24 -26.83 -6.25 -1.12
N LEU A 25 -26.47 -4.98 -1.20
CA LEU A 25 -25.43 -4.49 -2.10
C LEU A 25 -24.09 -5.10 -1.64
N THR A 26 -23.85 -6.35 -2.03
CA THR A 26 -22.51 -6.93 -1.95
C THR A 26 -21.64 -6.11 -2.89
N ALA A 27 -20.70 -5.35 -2.33
CA ALA A 27 -19.66 -4.68 -3.10
C ALA A 27 -18.84 -5.77 -3.80
N CYS A 28 -19.21 -6.11 -5.02
CA CYS A 28 -18.56 -7.15 -5.82
C CYS A 28 -17.10 -6.77 -6.04
N ALA A 29 -16.20 -7.71 -5.76
CA ALA A 29 -14.83 -7.64 -6.25
C ALA A 29 -14.87 -7.74 -7.77
N THR A 30 -14.17 -6.86 -8.46
CA THR A 30 -14.09 -6.85 -9.92
C THR A 30 -12.69 -7.24 -10.34
N HIS A 31 -12.57 -8.25 -11.22
CA HIS A 31 -11.29 -8.54 -11.84
C HIS A 31 -10.89 -7.37 -12.76
N LEU A 32 -9.60 -7.02 -12.72
CA LEU A 32 -9.05 -6.04 -13.64
C LEU A 32 -9.08 -6.61 -15.07
N PRO A 33 -9.45 -5.81 -16.09
CA PRO A 33 -9.39 -6.24 -17.48
C PRO A 33 -8.00 -6.68 -17.91
N GLN A 34 -6.99 -6.08 -17.32
CA GLN A 34 -5.58 -6.44 -17.46
C GLN A 34 -4.94 -6.44 -16.07
N PRO A 35 -4.46 -7.58 -15.58
CA PRO A 35 -3.69 -7.65 -14.34
C PRO A 35 -2.44 -6.77 -14.40
N VAL A 36 -2.08 -6.15 -13.29
CA VAL A 36 -0.78 -5.48 -13.17
C VAL A 36 0.24 -6.53 -12.74
N THR A 37 1.16 -6.83 -13.64
CA THR A 37 2.21 -7.85 -13.42
C THR A 37 3.59 -7.24 -13.59
N GLY A 38 4.58 -7.82 -12.93
CA GLY A 38 5.96 -7.38 -12.97
C GLY A 38 6.71 -7.75 -11.69
N TYR A 39 7.50 -6.82 -11.21
CA TYR A 39 8.33 -6.96 -10.02
C TYR A 39 8.12 -5.79 -9.08
N THR A 40 8.26 -5.99 -7.77
CA THR A 40 8.35 -4.88 -6.82
C THR A 40 9.53 -3.99 -7.21
N CYS A 41 9.29 -2.68 -7.37
CA CYS A 41 10.33 -1.70 -7.74
C CYS A 41 11.46 -1.61 -6.73
N CYS A 42 11.13 -1.88 -5.51
CA CYS A 42 11.81 -1.42 -4.31
C CYS A 42 11.37 -2.27 -3.12
N ASN A 43 12.02 -2.10 -1.99
CA ASN A 43 11.52 -2.66 -0.75
C ASN A 43 10.18 -2.02 -0.42
N LEU A 44 9.19 -2.85 -0.07
CA LEU A 44 7.88 -2.39 0.36
C LEU A 44 7.65 -2.79 1.80
N HIS A 45 6.94 -1.96 2.54
CA HIS A 45 6.71 -2.12 3.98
C HIS A 45 5.23 -2.46 4.22
N PRO A 46 4.88 -3.77 4.29
CA PRO A 46 3.51 -4.17 4.60
C PRO A 46 3.22 -3.98 6.09
N ASP A 47 2.03 -3.47 6.37
CA ASP A 47 1.42 -3.49 7.70
C ASP A 47 0.21 -4.43 7.66
N ALA A 48 0.28 -5.55 8.39
CA ALA A 48 -0.77 -6.59 8.42
C ALA A 48 -1.28 -7.00 7.02
N GLY A 49 -0.39 -7.12 6.04
CA GLY A 49 -0.72 -7.48 4.65
C GLY A 49 -1.19 -6.30 3.78
N TRP A 50 -1.19 -5.08 4.31
CA TRP A 50 -1.51 -3.86 3.58
C TRP A 50 -0.24 -3.13 3.16
N ILE A 51 -0.20 -2.67 1.92
CA ILE A 51 0.82 -1.75 1.41
C ILE A 51 0.12 -0.45 1.05
N SER A 52 0.55 0.64 1.66
CA SER A 52 -0.06 1.96 1.56
C SER A 52 0.91 2.94 0.92
N SER A 53 0.38 3.93 0.16
CA SER A 53 1.18 5.04 -0.35
C SER A 53 1.70 6.00 0.74
N ALA A 54 1.18 5.88 1.97
CA ALA A 54 1.74 6.58 3.13
C ALA A 54 3.15 6.09 3.50
N ASN A 55 3.48 4.84 3.13
CA ASN A 55 4.80 4.23 3.29
C ASN A 55 5.39 4.40 4.69
N MET A 56 4.75 3.80 5.68
CA MET A 56 5.26 3.75 7.06
C MET A 56 6.38 2.72 7.14
N LEU A 57 7.60 3.18 7.40
CA LEU A 57 8.79 2.33 7.49
C LEU A 57 8.80 1.52 8.79
N GLY A 58 9.12 0.24 8.70
CA GLY A 58 9.26 -0.66 9.85
C GLY A 58 8.64 -2.04 9.59
N GLY A 59 8.83 -2.95 10.55
CA GLY A 59 8.30 -4.31 10.45
C GLY A 59 8.95 -5.15 9.35
N ALA A 60 8.14 -6.00 8.72
CA ALA A 60 8.59 -6.84 7.62
C ALA A 60 8.87 -6.01 6.34
N ILE A 61 9.74 -6.55 5.50
CA ILE A 61 10.06 -5.97 4.18
C ILE A 61 9.73 -7.02 3.12
N ILE A 62 8.97 -6.61 2.10
CA ILE A 62 8.90 -7.33 0.83
C ILE A 62 10.03 -6.77 -0.04
N PRO A 63 11.07 -7.56 -0.35
CA PRO A 63 12.26 -7.04 -1.04
C PRO A 63 11.96 -6.58 -2.46
N ALA A 64 12.80 -5.69 -2.99
CA ALA A 64 12.83 -5.35 -4.41
C ALA A 64 13.01 -6.60 -5.28
N GLY A 65 12.31 -6.65 -6.42
CA GLY A 65 12.41 -7.74 -7.39
C GLY A 65 11.56 -8.97 -7.09
N GLN A 66 10.62 -8.90 -6.15
CA GLN A 66 9.65 -9.99 -5.99
C GLN A 66 8.64 -9.97 -7.14
N PRO A 67 8.26 -11.13 -7.71
CA PRO A 67 7.23 -11.20 -8.73
C PRO A 67 5.90 -10.71 -8.17
N VAL A 68 5.16 -9.95 -8.98
CA VAL A 68 3.88 -9.34 -8.59
C VAL A 68 2.80 -9.73 -9.58
N MET A 69 1.63 -10.05 -9.05
CA MET A 69 0.39 -10.16 -9.80
C MET A 69 -0.75 -9.53 -9.01
N VAL A 70 -1.31 -8.44 -9.54
CA VAL A 70 -2.47 -7.73 -8.99
C VAL A 70 -3.59 -7.78 -10.01
N ASP A 71 -4.68 -8.46 -9.71
CA ASP A 71 -5.75 -8.78 -10.67
C ASP A 71 -7.15 -8.37 -10.21
N THR A 72 -7.31 -8.02 -8.95
CA THR A 72 -8.63 -7.76 -8.37
C THR A 72 -8.70 -6.37 -7.76
N MET A 73 -9.83 -5.68 -7.99
CA MET A 73 -10.15 -4.38 -7.38
C MET A 73 -11.45 -4.45 -6.59
N LYS A 74 -11.51 -3.78 -5.44
CA LYS A 74 -12.74 -3.57 -4.66
C LYS A 74 -12.96 -2.11 -4.38
N ARG A 75 -14.22 -1.67 -4.51
CA ARG A 75 -14.67 -0.31 -4.17
C ARG A 75 -13.87 0.79 -4.88
N ASP A 76 -13.33 0.50 -6.07
CA ASP A 76 -12.49 1.41 -6.87
C ASP A 76 -11.29 2.03 -6.10
N ARG A 77 -10.87 1.39 -5.00
CA ARG A 77 -9.85 1.91 -4.08
C ARG A 77 -8.81 0.88 -3.65
N TYR A 78 -9.20 -0.37 -3.52
CA TYR A 78 -8.31 -1.41 -3.00
C TYR A 78 -7.97 -2.39 -4.10
N LEU A 79 -6.69 -2.64 -4.28
CA LEU A 79 -6.19 -3.66 -5.19
C LEU A 79 -5.68 -4.87 -4.40
N TYR A 80 -5.92 -6.04 -4.92
CA TYR A 80 -5.57 -7.31 -4.31
C TYR A 80 -4.75 -8.16 -5.27
N GLY A 81 -3.79 -8.86 -4.73
CA GLY A 81 -2.93 -9.74 -5.50
C GLY A 81 -1.86 -10.40 -4.64
N THR A 82 -0.77 -10.80 -5.27
CA THR A 82 0.37 -11.43 -4.63
C THR A 82 1.66 -10.67 -4.94
N MET A 83 2.58 -10.65 -3.98
CA MET A 83 3.97 -10.23 -4.14
C MET A 83 4.87 -11.32 -3.55
N GLY A 84 5.63 -12.01 -4.41
CA GLY A 84 6.27 -13.26 -4.02
C GLY A 84 5.22 -14.30 -3.62
N SER A 85 5.33 -14.84 -2.41
CA SER A 85 4.36 -15.78 -1.81
C SER A 85 3.24 -15.09 -1.02
N ASP A 86 3.32 -13.78 -0.79
CA ASP A 86 2.44 -13.09 0.13
C ASP A 86 1.20 -12.53 -0.57
N TYR A 87 0.03 -12.74 0.03
CA TYR A 87 -1.19 -12.04 -0.33
C TYR A 87 -1.12 -10.62 0.22
N ILE A 88 -1.38 -9.64 -0.66
CA ILE A 88 -1.31 -8.22 -0.31
C ILE A 88 -2.57 -7.47 -0.72
N THR A 89 -2.83 -6.42 0.03
CA THR A 89 -3.79 -5.38 -0.33
C THR A 89 -3.06 -4.06 -0.56
N LEU A 90 -3.27 -3.45 -1.72
CA LEU A 90 -2.68 -2.16 -2.06
C LEU A 90 -3.71 -1.05 -1.87
N ARG A 91 -3.29 0.05 -1.27
CA ARG A 91 -4.09 1.25 -1.06
C ARG A 91 -3.27 2.52 -1.34
N ASP A 92 -3.72 3.32 -2.27
CA ASP A 92 -3.23 4.69 -2.38
C ASP A 92 -4.10 5.61 -1.50
N ASP A 93 -3.51 6.13 -0.43
CA ASP A 93 -4.19 7.00 0.53
C ASP A 93 -4.57 8.37 -0.05
N THR A 94 -3.95 8.76 -1.15
CA THR A 94 -4.18 10.03 -1.85
C THR A 94 -5.11 9.90 -3.05
N ALA A 95 -5.44 8.68 -3.46
CA ALA A 95 -6.25 8.41 -4.65
C ALA A 95 -7.67 8.99 -4.54
N ARG A 96 -8.10 9.65 -5.60
CA ARG A 96 -9.45 10.19 -5.78
C ARG A 96 -10.26 9.37 -6.77
N SER A 97 -9.60 8.52 -7.54
CA SER A 97 -10.18 7.66 -8.57
C SER A 97 -9.47 6.31 -8.62
N LYS A 98 -10.09 5.34 -9.30
CA LYS A 98 -9.45 4.05 -9.58
C LYS A 98 -8.18 4.20 -10.43
N ASP A 99 -8.15 5.20 -11.32
CA ASP A 99 -6.98 5.44 -12.18
C ASP A 99 -5.78 5.95 -11.38
N ASP A 100 -6.02 6.69 -10.29
CA ASP A 100 -4.96 7.10 -9.37
C ASP A 100 -4.35 5.88 -8.68
N VAL A 101 -5.19 4.98 -8.15
CA VAL A 101 -4.73 3.74 -7.51
C VAL A 101 -3.92 2.88 -8.49
N LEU A 102 -4.40 2.72 -9.72
CA LEU A 102 -3.69 1.97 -10.76
C LEU A 102 -2.37 2.64 -11.16
N ARG A 103 -2.33 3.97 -11.22
CA ARG A 103 -1.11 4.73 -11.52
C ARG A 103 -0.07 4.53 -10.43
N TRP A 104 -0.46 4.67 -9.16
CA TRP A 104 0.43 4.41 -8.04
C TRP A 104 0.90 2.95 -8.01
N THR A 105 0.01 1.98 -8.26
CA THR A 105 0.38 0.57 -8.32
C THR A 105 1.44 0.32 -9.41
N ARG A 106 1.30 0.93 -10.60
CA ARG A 106 2.31 0.84 -11.67
C ARG A 106 3.62 1.58 -11.36
N GLN A 107 3.63 2.43 -10.36
CA GLN A 107 4.85 3.06 -9.86
C GLN A 107 5.66 2.08 -9.00
N ILE A 108 4.98 1.27 -8.18
CA ILE A 108 5.61 0.29 -7.30
C ILE A 108 5.75 -1.11 -7.92
N VAL A 109 5.08 -1.37 -9.04
CA VAL A 109 5.21 -2.60 -9.84
C VAL A 109 5.82 -2.26 -11.18
N VAL A 110 7.05 -2.71 -11.40
CA VAL A 110 7.84 -2.39 -12.59
C VAL A 110 7.99 -3.60 -13.52
N PRO A 111 8.06 -3.40 -14.85
CA PRO A 111 8.15 -4.50 -15.79
C PRO A 111 9.51 -5.19 -15.81
N THR A 112 10.57 -4.50 -15.37
CA THR A 112 11.95 -5.01 -15.35
C THR A 112 12.39 -5.27 -13.93
N ASP A 113 13.04 -6.42 -13.70
CA ASP A 113 13.57 -6.78 -12.39
C ASP A 113 14.63 -5.76 -11.92
N PRO A 114 14.39 -5.02 -10.84
CA PRO A 114 15.30 -3.98 -10.36
C PRO A 114 16.60 -4.56 -9.78
N ARG A 115 16.64 -5.87 -9.48
CA ARG A 115 17.86 -6.54 -8.99
C ARG A 115 19.00 -6.49 -10.02
N VAL A 116 18.67 -6.36 -11.31
CA VAL A 116 19.68 -6.14 -12.37
C VAL A 116 20.45 -4.83 -12.14
N ALA A 117 19.77 -3.77 -11.71
CA ALA A 117 20.43 -2.51 -11.35
C ALA A 117 21.16 -2.61 -10.00
N LEU A 118 20.51 -3.22 -9.00
CA LEU A 118 21.09 -3.44 -7.67
C LEU A 118 22.43 -4.18 -7.73
N ALA A 119 22.54 -5.22 -8.54
CA ALA A 119 23.76 -6.01 -8.68
C ALA A 119 24.98 -5.21 -9.21
N ARG A 120 24.77 -4.04 -9.81
CA ARG A 120 25.81 -3.15 -10.32
C ARG A 120 26.31 -2.13 -9.30
N TRP A 121 25.65 -2.01 -8.15
CA TRP A 121 26.03 -1.08 -7.11
C TRP A 121 27.13 -1.65 -6.22
N SER A 122 27.79 -0.80 -5.44
CA SER A 122 28.81 -1.27 -4.51
C SER A 122 28.22 -2.25 -3.48
N PRO A 123 29.03 -3.19 -2.97
CA PRO A 123 28.57 -4.16 -1.97
C PRO A 123 27.96 -3.50 -0.72
N GLU A 124 28.46 -2.32 -0.35
CA GLU A 124 27.98 -1.58 0.80
C GLU A 124 26.58 -1.01 0.54
N VAL A 125 26.33 -0.42 -0.64
CA VAL A 125 25.01 0.04 -1.07
C VAL A 125 24.03 -1.14 -1.16
N GLN A 126 24.46 -2.28 -1.72
CA GLN A 126 23.64 -3.48 -1.76
C GLN A 126 23.19 -3.92 -0.35
N LYS A 127 24.13 -3.98 0.61
CA LYS A 127 23.83 -4.33 2.01
C LYS A 127 22.83 -3.36 2.63
N ALA A 128 23.00 -2.06 2.40
CA ALA A 128 22.07 -1.03 2.88
C ALA A 128 20.66 -1.25 2.32
N VAL A 129 20.54 -1.46 1.00
CA VAL A 129 19.25 -1.73 0.34
C VAL A 129 18.60 -3.01 0.88
N TYR A 130 19.33 -4.12 1.00
CA TYR A 130 18.80 -5.37 1.57
C TYR A 130 18.33 -5.21 3.02
N SER A 131 18.90 -4.26 3.75
CA SER A 131 18.53 -3.95 5.13
C SER A 131 17.39 -2.93 5.23
N GLY A 132 16.87 -2.40 4.11
CA GLY A 132 15.88 -1.32 4.12
C GLY A 132 16.45 -0.03 4.73
N LYS A 133 17.71 0.27 4.46
CA LYS A 133 18.44 1.41 5.05
C LYS A 133 19.19 2.22 4.00
N VAL A 134 19.61 3.40 4.38
CA VAL A 134 20.24 4.39 3.49
C VAL A 134 21.60 4.79 4.02
N LEU A 135 22.58 4.84 3.12
CA LEU A 135 23.93 5.38 3.35
C LEU A 135 24.00 6.84 2.89
N VAL A 136 24.82 7.65 3.56
CA VAL A 136 25.31 8.93 3.02
C VAL A 136 26.04 8.63 1.71
N GLY A 137 25.80 9.44 0.68
CA GLY A 137 26.35 9.25 -0.67
C GLY A 137 25.47 8.40 -1.62
N MET A 138 24.36 7.81 -1.16
CA MET A 138 23.40 7.16 -2.05
C MET A 138 22.71 8.17 -2.97
N THR A 139 22.42 7.72 -4.20
CA THR A 139 21.55 8.45 -5.13
C THR A 139 20.09 8.33 -4.75
N ARG A 140 19.22 9.22 -5.28
CA ARG A 140 17.77 9.12 -5.13
C ARG A 140 17.21 7.75 -5.55
N ALA A 141 17.70 7.19 -6.65
CA ALA A 141 17.27 5.88 -7.13
C ALA A 141 17.61 4.76 -6.14
N GLN A 142 18.76 4.84 -5.48
CA GLN A 142 19.17 3.87 -4.45
C GLN A 142 18.31 4.02 -3.18
N VAL A 143 18.01 5.26 -2.77
CA VAL A 143 17.09 5.52 -1.65
C VAL A 143 15.69 4.99 -1.95
N LEU A 144 15.14 5.23 -3.15
CA LEU A 144 13.84 4.67 -3.56
C LEU A 144 13.86 3.14 -3.51
N MET A 145 14.91 2.51 -3.99
CA MET A 145 14.99 1.04 -3.95
C MET A 145 15.04 0.52 -2.53
N SER A 146 15.66 1.25 -1.61
CA SER A 146 15.79 0.86 -0.21
C SER A 146 14.55 1.13 0.63
N LEU A 147 13.96 2.32 0.51
CA LEU A 147 12.87 2.79 1.39
C LEU A 147 11.53 2.91 0.69
N SER A 148 11.43 2.61 -0.60
CA SER A 148 10.27 2.94 -1.44
C SER A 148 10.05 4.45 -1.59
N TYR A 149 8.93 4.82 -2.22
CA TYR A 149 8.55 6.21 -2.41
C TYR A 149 8.11 6.83 -1.08
N PRO A 150 8.55 8.05 -0.76
CA PRO A 150 8.03 8.76 0.40
C PRO A 150 6.54 9.07 0.20
N SER A 151 5.81 9.29 1.30
CA SER A 151 4.41 9.69 1.24
C SER A 151 4.22 10.93 0.34
N PRO A 152 3.32 10.90 -0.65
CA PRO A 152 3.06 12.05 -1.51
C PRO A 152 2.43 13.24 -0.77
N ASN A 153 1.90 13.03 0.45
CA ASN A 153 1.42 14.12 1.31
C ASN A 153 2.58 14.95 1.87
N ASP A 154 3.71 14.30 2.16
CA ASP A 154 4.87 14.94 2.78
C ASP A 154 5.94 15.33 1.77
N THR A 155 6.13 14.53 0.72
CA THR A 155 7.10 14.76 -0.35
C THR A 155 6.40 14.77 -1.70
N LYS A 156 5.98 15.94 -2.13
CA LYS A 156 5.23 16.12 -3.39
C LYS A 156 6.13 16.08 -4.62
N ASP A 157 7.40 16.45 -4.46
CA ASP A 157 8.38 16.50 -5.54
C ASP A 157 9.59 15.63 -5.19
N LEU A 158 9.83 14.60 -6.00
CA LEU A 158 11.00 13.72 -5.85
C LEU A 158 12.32 14.42 -6.26
N GLY A 159 12.27 15.62 -6.85
CA GLY A 159 13.41 16.51 -7.06
C GLY A 159 13.84 17.30 -5.81
N ALA A 160 12.98 17.36 -4.77
CA ALA A 160 13.25 18.10 -3.55
C ALA A 160 14.56 17.65 -2.86
N SER A 161 15.21 18.61 -2.17
CA SER A 161 16.42 18.34 -1.38
C SER A 161 16.19 17.56 -0.11
N THR A 162 14.93 17.28 0.24
CA THR A 162 14.55 16.53 1.44
C THR A 162 13.37 15.64 1.14
N TRP A 163 13.48 14.37 1.51
CA TRP A 163 12.40 13.40 1.47
C TRP A 163 12.03 12.98 2.88
N ARG A 164 10.75 13.09 3.21
CA ARG A 164 10.22 12.72 4.52
C ARG A 164 9.63 11.33 4.50
N TYR A 165 10.05 10.52 5.46
CA TYR A 165 9.52 9.21 5.76
C TYR A 165 9.01 9.16 7.20
N TRP A 166 8.14 8.21 7.48
CA TRP A 166 7.60 7.96 8.81
C TRP A 166 7.97 6.55 9.28
N THR A 167 8.18 6.37 10.57
CA THR A 167 8.51 5.08 11.16
C THR A 167 7.38 4.59 12.04
N ILE A 168 6.95 3.32 11.87
CA ILE A 168 5.83 2.73 12.62
C ILE A 168 6.12 2.71 14.12
N GLN A 169 7.34 2.32 14.52
CA GLN A 169 7.69 2.14 15.93
C GLN A 169 7.67 3.43 16.73
N GLU A 170 8.00 4.53 16.10
CA GLU A 170 8.17 5.81 16.76
C GLU A 170 7.01 6.78 16.51
N ASP A 171 6.18 6.48 15.49
CA ASP A 171 5.24 7.46 14.91
C ASP A 171 5.93 8.83 14.68
N GLU A 172 7.15 8.78 14.17
CA GLU A 172 8.05 9.92 14.07
C GLU A 172 8.60 10.06 12.66
N PRO A 173 8.70 11.29 12.17
CA PRO A 173 9.29 11.55 10.86
C PRO A 173 10.80 11.44 10.90
N VAL A 174 11.36 11.02 9.77
CA VAL A 174 12.77 11.08 9.46
C VAL A 174 12.96 11.68 8.07
N ASP A 175 13.80 12.71 7.98
CA ASP A 175 14.12 13.37 6.74
C ASP A 175 15.44 12.83 6.18
N VAL A 176 15.41 12.32 4.94
CA VAL A 176 16.60 12.02 4.14
C VAL A 176 16.94 13.28 3.34
N ARG A 177 18.12 13.84 3.57
CA ARG A 177 18.56 15.09 2.93
C ARG A 177 19.51 14.80 1.78
N PHE A 178 19.36 15.54 0.69
CA PHE A 178 20.19 15.46 -0.50
C PHE A 178 21.01 16.74 -0.68
N GLY A 179 22.27 16.58 -1.02
CA GLY A 179 23.16 17.67 -1.41
C GLY A 179 22.83 18.24 -2.80
N ALA A 180 23.54 19.29 -3.18
CA ALA A 180 23.44 19.90 -4.51
C ALA A 180 23.83 18.92 -5.64
N ASP A 181 24.66 17.93 -5.35
CA ASP A 181 25.05 16.84 -6.23
C ASP A 181 23.98 15.75 -6.39
N GLY A 182 22.86 15.87 -5.66
CA GLY A 182 21.76 14.91 -5.67
C GLY A 182 22.01 13.64 -4.86
N LEU A 183 23.10 13.57 -4.11
CA LEU A 183 23.43 12.44 -3.23
C LEU A 183 22.93 12.70 -1.80
N VAL A 184 22.68 11.62 -1.06
CA VAL A 184 22.33 11.73 0.36
C VAL A 184 23.46 12.40 1.13
N SER A 185 23.16 13.53 1.76
CA SER A 185 24.09 14.31 2.57
C SER A 185 23.91 14.07 4.07
N GLY A 186 22.81 13.46 4.50
CA GLY A 186 22.54 13.15 5.90
C GLY A 186 21.06 12.97 6.21
N PHE A 187 20.77 12.87 7.49
CA PHE A 187 19.44 12.59 8.03
C PHE A 187 19.06 13.63 9.09
N ALA A 188 17.74 13.84 9.27
CA ALA A 188 17.23 14.64 10.39
C ALA A 188 15.98 13.99 10.96
N GLY A 189 15.81 14.10 12.25
CA GLY A 189 14.72 13.50 13.02
C GLY A 189 15.17 13.12 14.43
N LYS A 190 14.30 12.46 15.17
CA LYS A 190 14.71 11.89 16.45
C LYS A 190 15.78 10.81 16.25
N PRO A 191 16.72 10.64 17.20
CA PRO A 191 17.80 9.66 17.05
C PRO A 191 17.33 8.22 16.80
N SER A 192 16.19 7.81 17.36
CA SER A 192 15.57 6.49 17.13
C SER A 192 15.09 6.35 15.67
N ALA A 193 14.38 7.34 15.14
CA ALA A 193 13.89 7.35 13.76
C ALA A 193 15.06 7.39 12.74
N VAL A 194 16.09 8.19 13.02
CA VAL A 194 17.31 8.21 12.19
C VAL A 194 17.99 6.83 12.18
N ARG A 195 18.14 6.18 13.32
CA ARG A 195 18.72 4.81 13.39
C ARG A 195 17.91 3.77 12.64
N ALA A 196 16.59 3.97 12.52
CA ALA A 196 15.73 3.06 11.76
C ALA A 196 16.06 3.08 10.25
N VAL A 197 16.49 4.22 9.71
CA VAL A 197 16.74 4.39 8.26
C VAL A 197 18.22 4.48 7.90
N GLU A 198 19.08 4.95 8.79
CA GLU A 198 20.51 5.08 8.54
C GLU A 198 21.20 3.73 8.56
N PHE A 199 21.96 3.39 7.51
CA PHE A 199 22.86 2.25 7.50
C PHE A 199 24.20 2.65 8.13
N ARG A 200 24.59 1.90 9.15
CA ARG A 200 25.90 2.01 9.79
C ARG A 200 26.61 0.70 9.55
N GLY A 201 27.56 0.71 8.62
CA GLY A 201 28.38 -0.45 8.26
C GLY A 201 29.14 -1.07 9.41
#